data_93627ab9c5ce012938840c11b166d56a
#
_entry.id   93627ab9c5ce012938840c11b166d56a
#
_cell.length_a   1.000
_cell.length_b   1.000
_cell.length_c   1.000
_cell.angle_alpha   90.00
_cell.angle_beta   90.00
_cell.angle_gamma   90.00
#
_symmetry.space_group_name_H-M   'P 1'
#
loop_
_entity.id
_entity.type
_entity.pdbx_description
1 polymer ?
#
loop_
_entity_poly.entity_id
_entity_poly.type
_entity_poly.pdbx_seq_one_letter_code
_entity_poly.pdbx_strand_id
1 'polypeptide(L)'
;MDRRKATMDGYSILLIVVVAILCVVLLPYGFVVIPILILFLLYQSLLRVIFQGPPVRSLVLNHPDYQLIHTMNNGVDVYGFVHYQPKKSDIVVLMHGWQSSSEKFFERIELFKNLGVHVLSHDMRGHGIAPDTPEWTAGKVMQDLKILLNQVDRNKVKKIHFYGHSLGGFICLGLQNERHDGWWKERQGTLMLESPMTAYRPIFEELSSKFSFMLPWMKKWAINGFRKIHPETPELTWEDVEVPLWGLPKVPTLLLQAENDNRLGRYHYDLLCAQEIELHPHLLQTLTHSTNRINQERDLLIEKWVKERIL
;
A
#
# COMPACT_ATOMS: atom_id res chain seq x y z
N MET A 1 -7.01 -19.62 -2.83
CA MET A 1 -8.12 -18.68 -3.08
C MET A 1 -8.21 -17.70 -1.91
N ASP A 2 -8.07 -16.41 -2.16
CA ASP A 2 -8.16 -15.38 -1.11
C ASP A 2 -9.60 -15.31 -0.60
N ARG A 3 -9.79 -15.60 0.69
CA ARG A 3 -11.12 -15.66 1.32
C ARG A 3 -11.30 -14.50 2.29
N ARG A 4 -12.57 -14.10 2.49
CA ARG A 4 -12.93 -13.16 3.55
C ARG A 4 -12.62 -13.76 4.93
N LYS A 5 -11.97 -12.98 5.78
CA LYS A 5 -11.63 -13.36 7.16
C LYS A 5 -12.23 -12.40 8.18
N ALA A 6 -12.30 -11.12 7.87
CA ALA A 6 -12.88 -10.09 8.74
C ALA A 6 -14.34 -9.81 8.41
N THR A 7 -14.75 -9.96 7.15
CA THR A 7 -16.10 -9.67 6.67
C THR A 7 -16.82 -10.94 6.23
N MET A 8 -18.13 -10.98 6.41
CA MET A 8 -18.97 -12.08 5.94
C MET A 8 -19.34 -11.89 4.46
N ASP A 9 -19.58 -12.99 3.76
CA ASP A 9 -20.14 -12.96 2.41
C ASP A 9 -21.63 -12.54 2.41
N GLY A 10 -22.13 -12.17 1.21
CA GLY A 10 -23.49 -11.65 1.08
C GLY A 10 -24.57 -12.68 1.44
N TYR A 11 -24.35 -13.97 1.13
CA TYR A 11 -25.32 -15.03 1.42
C TYR A 11 -25.44 -15.26 2.92
N SER A 12 -24.32 -15.29 3.65
CA SER A 12 -24.32 -15.43 5.10
C SER A 12 -25.03 -14.26 5.79
N ILE A 13 -24.81 -13.02 5.30
CA ILE A 13 -25.53 -11.85 5.84
C ILE A 13 -27.02 -11.94 5.55
N LEU A 14 -27.40 -12.30 4.31
CA LEU A 14 -28.81 -12.47 3.94
C LEU A 14 -29.49 -13.52 4.82
N LEU A 15 -28.85 -14.65 5.08
CA LEU A 15 -29.38 -15.69 5.96
C LEU A 15 -29.62 -15.16 7.39
N ILE A 16 -28.66 -14.41 7.94
CA ILE A 16 -28.81 -13.80 9.27
C ILE A 16 -29.99 -12.83 9.29
N VAL A 17 -30.17 -12.01 8.27
CA VAL A 17 -31.30 -11.07 8.14
C VAL A 17 -32.64 -11.83 8.10
N VAL A 18 -32.72 -12.89 7.29
CA VAL A 18 -33.94 -13.71 7.21
C VAL A 18 -34.27 -14.35 8.54
N VAL A 19 -33.27 -14.95 9.21
CA VAL A 19 -33.47 -15.55 10.54
C VAL A 19 -33.93 -14.50 11.57
N ALA A 20 -33.32 -13.30 11.54
CA ALA A 20 -33.72 -12.21 12.43
C ALA A 20 -35.17 -11.77 12.18
N ILE A 21 -35.61 -11.65 10.94
CA ILE A 21 -37.01 -11.34 10.59
C ILE A 21 -37.95 -12.42 11.11
N LEU A 22 -37.59 -13.70 10.92
CA LEU A 22 -38.40 -14.79 11.45
C LEU A 22 -38.50 -14.74 12.98
N CYS A 23 -37.42 -14.43 13.70
CA CYS A 23 -37.44 -14.24 15.14
C CYS A 23 -38.40 -13.10 15.57
N VAL A 24 -38.36 -11.97 14.83
CA VAL A 24 -39.28 -10.83 15.12
C VAL A 24 -40.73 -11.21 14.92
N VAL A 25 -41.05 -12.01 13.91
CA VAL A 25 -42.45 -12.38 13.57
C VAL A 25 -42.99 -13.51 14.45
N LEU A 26 -42.15 -14.50 14.79
CA LEU A 26 -42.61 -15.75 15.40
C LEU A 26 -42.43 -15.80 16.93
N LEU A 27 -41.54 -14.98 17.50
CA LEU A 27 -41.22 -15.05 18.92
C LEU A 27 -41.85 -13.90 19.72
N PRO A 28 -42.39 -14.17 20.92
CA PRO A 28 -42.69 -13.14 21.91
C PRO A 28 -41.40 -12.34 22.18
N TYR A 29 -41.44 -11.03 22.16
CA TYR A 29 -40.27 -10.18 22.36
C TYR A 29 -39.19 -10.26 21.22
N GLY A 30 -39.51 -10.83 20.05
CA GLY A 30 -38.60 -10.92 18.92
C GLY A 30 -38.00 -9.56 18.45
N PHE A 31 -38.70 -8.44 18.75
CA PHE A 31 -38.22 -7.09 18.45
C PHE A 31 -36.85 -6.75 19.09
N VAL A 32 -36.45 -7.43 20.16
CA VAL A 32 -35.13 -7.27 20.81
C VAL A 32 -33.99 -7.64 19.86
N VAL A 33 -34.24 -8.46 18.83
CA VAL A 33 -33.26 -8.82 17.81
C VAL A 33 -32.94 -7.63 16.90
N ILE A 34 -33.84 -6.66 16.73
CA ILE A 34 -33.66 -5.52 15.79
C ILE A 34 -32.40 -4.70 16.10
N PRO A 35 -32.19 -4.17 17.32
CA PRO A 35 -31.00 -3.38 17.63
C PRO A 35 -29.70 -4.20 17.48
N ILE A 36 -29.74 -5.48 17.79
CA ILE A 36 -28.58 -6.38 17.61
C ILE A 36 -28.26 -6.54 16.12
N LEU A 37 -29.28 -6.76 15.29
CA LEU A 37 -29.12 -6.85 13.85
C LEU A 37 -28.58 -5.55 13.25
N ILE A 38 -29.12 -4.39 13.68
CA ILE A 38 -28.62 -3.08 13.22
C ILE A 38 -27.13 -2.92 13.54
N LEU A 39 -26.73 -3.19 14.79
CA LEU A 39 -25.32 -3.09 15.21
C LEU A 39 -24.42 -4.04 14.41
N PHE A 40 -24.89 -5.27 14.17
CA PHE A 40 -24.18 -6.25 13.36
C PHE A 40 -24.00 -5.76 11.90
N LEU A 41 -25.07 -5.24 11.28
CA LEU A 41 -25.01 -4.73 9.91
C LEU A 41 -24.09 -3.51 9.80
N LEU A 42 -24.14 -2.59 10.77
CA LEU A 42 -23.22 -1.45 10.86
C LEU A 42 -21.76 -1.92 10.96
N TYR A 43 -21.48 -2.89 11.84
CA TYR A 43 -20.18 -3.49 11.98
C TYR A 43 -19.67 -4.11 10.67
N GLN A 44 -20.49 -4.93 10.00
CA GLN A 44 -20.11 -5.57 8.73
C GLN A 44 -19.91 -4.54 7.60
N SER A 45 -20.77 -3.51 7.56
CA SER A 45 -20.67 -2.42 6.57
C SER A 45 -19.38 -1.63 6.77
N LEU A 46 -19.03 -1.28 8.00
CA LEU A 46 -17.78 -0.59 8.31
C LEU A 46 -16.56 -1.41 7.87
N LEU A 47 -16.50 -2.68 8.24
CA LEU A 47 -15.37 -3.54 7.86
C LEU A 47 -15.27 -3.70 6.34
N ARG A 48 -16.40 -3.77 5.63
CA ARG A 48 -16.40 -3.82 4.15
C ARG A 48 -15.81 -2.55 3.55
N VAL A 49 -16.13 -1.38 4.09
CA VAL A 49 -15.55 -0.10 3.63
C VAL A 49 -14.06 -0.03 3.91
N ILE A 50 -13.63 -0.42 5.13
CA ILE A 50 -12.21 -0.39 5.54
C ILE A 50 -11.34 -1.31 4.67
N PHE A 51 -11.84 -2.51 4.35
CA PHE A 51 -11.10 -3.51 3.60
C PHE A 51 -11.47 -3.56 2.11
N GLN A 52 -12.18 -2.56 1.62
CA GLN A 52 -12.51 -2.45 0.20
C GLN A 52 -11.24 -2.15 -0.60
N GLY A 53 -11.09 -2.82 -1.74
CA GLY A 53 -10.10 -2.47 -2.75
C GLY A 53 -10.44 -1.15 -3.44
N PRO A 54 -9.59 -0.65 -4.34
CA PRO A 54 -9.82 0.62 -5.03
C PRO A 54 -11.12 0.57 -5.84
N PRO A 55 -11.97 1.62 -5.74
CA PRO A 55 -13.25 1.64 -6.46
C PRO A 55 -13.09 1.85 -7.97
N VAL A 56 -11.95 2.39 -8.39
CA VAL A 56 -11.64 2.67 -9.80
C VAL A 56 -10.34 1.97 -10.17
N ARG A 57 -10.39 1.17 -11.23
CA ARG A 57 -9.23 0.49 -11.80
C ARG A 57 -8.56 1.41 -12.83
N SER A 58 -7.25 1.60 -12.68
CA SER A 58 -6.44 2.34 -13.65
C SER A 58 -6.07 1.47 -14.86
N LEU A 59 -5.59 2.12 -15.92
CA LEU A 59 -5.13 1.45 -17.14
C LEU A 59 -3.95 0.51 -16.85
N VAL A 60 -3.83 -0.51 -17.68
CA VAL A 60 -2.73 -1.50 -17.64
C VAL A 60 -1.57 -0.97 -18.48
N LEU A 61 -0.35 -1.09 -17.96
CA LEU A 61 0.86 -0.80 -18.72
C LEU A 61 1.00 -1.81 -19.88
N ASN A 62 1.06 -1.30 -21.11
CA ASN A 62 1.31 -2.09 -22.30
C ASN A 62 2.40 -1.41 -23.13
N HIS A 63 3.64 -1.83 -22.94
CA HIS A 63 4.79 -1.26 -23.66
C HIS A 63 5.82 -2.37 -23.97
N PRO A 64 6.38 -2.44 -25.19
CA PRO A 64 7.24 -3.55 -25.62
C PRO A 64 8.55 -3.69 -24.84
N ASP A 65 9.04 -2.62 -24.24
CA ASP A 65 10.30 -2.62 -23.47
C ASP A 65 10.17 -3.32 -22.11
N TYR A 66 8.95 -3.62 -21.66
CA TYR A 66 8.71 -4.18 -20.34
C TYR A 66 8.20 -5.62 -20.44
N GLN A 67 8.93 -6.51 -19.78
CA GLN A 67 8.51 -7.89 -19.62
C GLN A 67 7.51 -8.00 -18.48
N LEU A 68 6.36 -8.63 -18.72
CA LEU A 68 5.41 -8.95 -17.66
C LEU A 68 5.95 -10.12 -16.83
N ILE A 69 6.09 -9.90 -15.54
CA ILE A 69 6.30 -10.98 -14.56
C ILE A 69 4.94 -11.34 -13.97
N HIS A 70 4.61 -12.63 -14.00
CA HIS A 70 3.42 -13.18 -13.38
C HIS A 70 3.83 -14.28 -12.40
N THR A 71 3.24 -14.23 -11.20
CA THR A 71 3.41 -15.26 -10.17
C THR A 71 2.12 -15.35 -9.33
N MET A 72 2.09 -16.22 -8.33
CA MET A 72 0.91 -16.40 -7.49
C MET A 72 1.26 -16.32 -6.00
N ASN A 73 0.40 -15.65 -5.24
CA ASN A 73 0.43 -15.62 -3.79
C ASN A 73 -0.88 -16.18 -3.21
N ASN A 74 -0.82 -17.38 -2.62
CA ASN A 74 -1.99 -18.04 -2.02
C ASN A 74 -3.20 -18.13 -2.96
N GLY A 75 -2.95 -18.41 -4.26
CA GLY A 75 -3.99 -18.53 -5.27
C GLY A 75 -4.53 -17.20 -5.81
N VAL A 76 -3.80 -16.09 -5.57
CA VAL A 76 -4.05 -14.78 -6.18
C VAL A 76 -2.91 -14.45 -7.12
N ASP A 77 -3.25 -14.04 -8.34
CA ASP A 77 -2.26 -13.62 -9.32
C ASP A 77 -1.57 -12.32 -8.90
N VAL A 78 -0.26 -12.28 -9.04
CA VAL A 78 0.61 -11.14 -8.73
C VAL A 78 1.37 -10.76 -9.99
N TYR A 79 1.37 -9.48 -10.32
CA TYR A 79 1.93 -8.97 -11.55
C TYR A 79 2.94 -7.85 -11.31
N GLY A 80 3.98 -7.84 -12.14
CA GLY A 80 4.95 -6.76 -12.22
C GLY A 80 5.48 -6.61 -13.64
N PHE A 81 5.97 -5.41 -13.94
CA PHE A 81 6.59 -5.05 -15.21
C PHE A 81 8.07 -4.80 -14.98
N VAL A 82 8.93 -5.56 -15.62
CA VAL A 82 10.38 -5.44 -15.46
C VAL A 82 11.05 -5.06 -16.76
N HIS A 83 12.03 -4.16 -16.65
CA HIS A 83 13.01 -3.91 -17.71
C HIS A 83 14.41 -4.15 -17.17
N TYR A 84 15.18 -4.98 -17.85
CA TYR A 84 16.58 -5.22 -17.54
C TYR A 84 17.49 -4.48 -18.53
N GLN A 85 18.42 -3.73 -18.01
CA GLN A 85 19.54 -3.19 -18.80
C GLN A 85 20.40 -4.33 -19.36
N PRO A 86 21.13 -4.14 -20.48
CA PRO A 86 21.96 -5.19 -21.06
C PRO A 86 23.06 -5.73 -20.13
N LYS A 87 23.57 -4.87 -19.23
CA LYS A 87 24.62 -5.23 -18.26
C LYS A 87 24.04 -5.35 -16.87
N LYS A 88 24.74 -6.09 -16.01
CA LYS A 88 24.44 -6.16 -14.58
C LYS A 88 24.41 -4.76 -13.96
N SER A 89 23.30 -4.38 -13.34
CA SER A 89 23.05 -3.04 -12.79
C SER A 89 22.27 -3.11 -11.50
N ASP A 90 22.08 -1.99 -10.84
CA ASP A 90 21.15 -1.82 -9.74
C ASP A 90 19.71 -1.86 -10.28
N ILE A 91 18.75 -2.20 -9.42
CA ILE A 91 17.32 -2.22 -9.76
C ILE A 91 16.55 -1.26 -8.85
N VAL A 92 15.65 -0.48 -9.44
CA VAL A 92 14.66 0.31 -8.71
C VAL A 92 13.31 -0.37 -8.80
N VAL A 93 12.72 -0.65 -7.63
CA VAL A 93 11.37 -1.21 -7.47
C VAL A 93 10.40 -0.08 -7.20
N LEU A 94 9.44 0.12 -8.09
CA LEU A 94 8.49 1.23 -8.05
C LEU A 94 7.14 0.74 -7.53
N MET A 95 6.63 1.45 -6.50
CA MET A 95 5.33 1.22 -5.87
C MET A 95 4.45 2.45 -6.05
N HIS A 96 3.38 2.30 -6.81
CA HIS A 96 2.42 3.37 -7.09
C HIS A 96 1.49 3.67 -5.90
N GLY A 97 0.75 4.79 -5.94
CA GLY A 97 -0.25 5.17 -4.94
C GLY A 97 -1.62 4.51 -5.15
N TRP A 98 -2.55 4.81 -4.23
CA TRP A 98 -3.94 4.35 -4.31
C TRP A 98 -4.62 4.83 -5.59
N GLN A 99 -5.41 3.97 -6.23
CA GLN A 99 -6.09 4.23 -7.52
C GLN A 99 -5.15 4.59 -8.68
N SER A 100 -3.89 4.16 -8.59
CA SER A 100 -2.89 4.31 -9.64
C SER A 100 -2.54 2.95 -10.27
N SER A 101 -1.49 2.86 -11.06
CA SER A 101 -0.97 1.64 -11.67
C SER A 101 0.43 1.89 -12.23
N SER A 102 1.09 0.85 -12.71
CA SER A 102 2.35 0.97 -13.45
C SER A 102 2.21 1.88 -14.68
N GLU A 103 1.04 1.90 -15.35
CA GLU A 103 0.79 2.80 -16.47
C GLU A 103 0.82 4.27 -16.04
N LYS A 104 0.15 4.62 -14.94
CA LYS A 104 0.18 6.00 -14.43
C LYS A 104 1.56 6.42 -13.90
N PHE A 105 2.42 5.45 -13.62
CA PHE A 105 3.80 5.63 -13.19
C PHE A 105 4.81 5.60 -14.35
N PHE A 106 4.35 5.46 -15.58
CA PHE A 106 5.18 5.19 -16.73
C PHE A 106 6.34 6.19 -16.89
N GLU A 107 6.12 7.50 -16.75
CA GLU A 107 7.15 8.51 -16.87
C GLU A 107 8.23 8.39 -15.79
N ARG A 108 7.85 7.99 -14.56
CA ARG A 108 8.83 7.71 -13.49
C ARG A 108 9.63 6.44 -13.79
N ILE A 109 8.97 5.42 -14.33
CA ILE A 109 9.62 4.16 -14.74
C ILE A 109 10.64 4.46 -15.85
N GLU A 110 10.26 5.25 -16.89
CA GLU A 110 11.13 5.67 -17.97
C GLU A 110 12.30 6.52 -17.48
N LEU A 111 12.10 7.39 -16.50
CA LEU A 111 13.18 8.18 -15.89
C LEU A 111 14.30 7.26 -15.37
N PHE A 112 13.97 6.28 -14.53
CA PHE A 112 14.96 5.35 -13.99
C PHE A 112 15.58 4.46 -15.08
N LYS A 113 14.78 3.94 -16.02
CA LYS A 113 15.26 3.16 -17.16
C LYS A 113 16.31 3.94 -17.97
N ASN A 114 16.04 5.21 -18.27
CA ASN A 114 16.91 6.09 -19.04
C ASN A 114 18.19 6.49 -18.28
N LEU A 115 18.16 6.44 -16.95
CA LEU A 115 19.35 6.58 -16.11
C LEU A 115 20.22 5.31 -16.07
N GLY A 116 19.84 4.23 -16.75
CA GLY A 116 20.66 3.03 -16.90
C GLY A 116 20.54 2.01 -15.78
N VAL A 117 19.53 2.10 -14.93
CA VAL A 117 19.21 1.09 -13.91
C VAL A 117 18.11 0.15 -14.40
N HIS A 118 18.06 -1.07 -13.86
CA HIS A 118 16.92 -1.95 -14.03
C HIS A 118 15.71 -1.36 -13.33
N VAL A 119 14.52 -1.64 -13.82
CA VAL A 119 13.29 -1.20 -13.18
C VAL A 119 12.32 -2.36 -13.01
N LEU A 120 11.59 -2.37 -11.88
CA LEU A 120 10.48 -3.26 -11.61
C LEU A 120 9.32 -2.42 -11.07
N SER A 121 8.18 -2.43 -11.74
CA SER A 121 6.95 -1.81 -11.23
C SER A 121 5.93 -2.89 -10.88
N HIS A 122 5.29 -2.77 -9.74
CA HIS A 122 4.29 -3.73 -9.25
C HIS A 122 2.90 -3.11 -9.29
N ASP A 123 1.95 -3.77 -9.97
CA ASP A 123 0.54 -3.43 -9.86
C ASP A 123 -0.04 -4.10 -8.62
N MET A 124 -0.42 -3.29 -7.62
CA MET A 124 -1.02 -3.77 -6.38
C MET A 124 -2.40 -4.39 -6.64
N ARG A 125 -2.85 -5.29 -5.77
CA ARG A 125 -4.20 -5.91 -5.83
C ARG A 125 -5.28 -4.86 -6.10
N GLY A 126 -6.17 -5.13 -7.07
CA GLY A 126 -7.24 -4.24 -7.50
C GLY A 126 -6.79 -3.09 -8.40
N HIS A 127 -5.50 -2.95 -8.68
CA HIS A 127 -4.94 -1.90 -9.53
C HIS A 127 -4.38 -2.48 -10.84
N GLY A 128 -4.37 -1.68 -11.90
CA GLY A 128 -3.82 -2.07 -13.19
C GLY A 128 -4.33 -3.45 -13.65
N ILE A 129 -3.40 -4.39 -13.92
CA ILE A 129 -3.70 -5.76 -14.34
C ILE A 129 -4.02 -6.69 -13.16
N ALA A 130 -3.62 -6.33 -11.93
CA ALA A 130 -3.76 -7.21 -10.77
C ALA A 130 -5.25 -7.43 -10.40
N PRO A 131 -5.65 -8.67 -9.99
CA PRO A 131 -7.04 -8.98 -9.66
C PRO A 131 -7.50 -8.27 -8.40
N ASP A 132 -8.83 -8.15 -8.26
CA ASP A 132 -9.45 -7.67 -7.03
C ASP A 132 -9.25 -8.68 -5.88
N THR A 133 -9.30 -8.18 -4.68
CA THR A 133 -9.25 -8.99 -3.46
C THR A 133 -10.52 -8.76 -2.63
N PRO A 134 -11.08 -9.79 -2.01
CA PRO A 134 -12.24 -9.65 -1.13
C PRO A 134 -12.02 -8.71 0.05
N GLU A 135 -10.78 -8.63 0.52
CA GLU A 135 -10.34 -7.76 1.61
C GLU A 135 -8.94 -7.24 1.29
N TRP A 136 -8.85 -5.95 1.02
CA TRP A 136 -7.61 -5.28 0.69
C TRP A 136 -6.88 -4.81 1.95
N THR A 137 -5.57 -5.05 2.03
CA THR A 137 -4.71 -4.52 3.10
C THR A 137 -3.29 -4.30 2.57
N ALA A 138 -2.57 -3.33 3.15
CA ALA A 138 -1.17 -3.09 2.86
C ALA A 138 -0.28 -4.33 3.14
N GLY A 139 -0.62 -5.11 4.18
CA GLY A 139 0.09 -6.35 4.52
C GLY A 139 0.02 -7.39 3.39
N LYS A 140 -1.14 -7.57 2.76
CA LYS A 140 -1.27 -8.46 1.58
C LYS A 140 -0.43 -7.98 0.40
N VAL A 141 -0.40 -6.67 0.15
CA VAL A 141 0.43 -6.08 -0.92
C VAL A 141 1.91 -6.29 -0.65
N MET A 142 2.37 -6.13 0.59
CA MET A 142 3.76 -6.44 0.94
C MET A 142 4.11 -7.91 0.73
N GLN A 143 3.21 -8.84 1.06
CA GLN A 143 3.41 -10.27 0.78
C GLN A 143 3.51 -10.53 -0.72
N ASP A 144 2.67 -9.90 -1.55
CA ASP A 144 2.73 -10.00 -3.00
C ASP A 144 4.06 -9.47 -3.55
N LEU A 145 4.48 -8.30 -3.08
CA LEU A 145 5.75 -7.71 -3.48
C LEU A 145 6.93 -8.61 -3.11
N LYS A 146 6.95 -9.22 -1.92
CA LYS A 146 7.99 -10.19 -1.52
C LYS A 146 8.07 -11.37 -2.47
N ILE A 147 6.93 -11.90 -2.91
CA ILE A 147 6.88 -13.02 -3.86
C ILE A 147 7.34 -12.58 -5.24
N LEU A 148 6.93 -11.38 -5.69
CA LEU A 148 7.37 -10.81 -6.95
C LEU A 148 8.89 -10.58 -6.97
N LEU A 149 9.47 -10.08 -5.89
CA LEU A 149 10.92 -9.89 -5.75
C LEU A 149 11.70 -11.20 -5.89
N ASN A 150 11.11 -12.34 -5.52
CA ASN A 150 11.74 -13.65 -5.73
C ASN A 150 11.78 -14.09 -7.19
N GLN A 151 11.01 -13.45 -8.08
CA GLN A 151 11.05 -13.69 -9.53
C GLN A 151 12.12 -12.86 -10.24
N VAL A 152 12.72 -11.89 -9.56
CA VAL A 152 13.79 -11.05 -10.12
C VAL A 152 15.04 -11.89 -10.35
N ASP A 153 15.65 -11.74 -11.53
CA ASP A 153 16.94 -12.39 -11.84
C ASP A 153 18.08 -11.76 -11.01
N ARG A 154 18.38 -12.39 -9.89
CA ARG A 154 19.38 -11.93 -8.92
C ARG A 154 20.80 -11.84 -9.51
N ASN A 155 21.09 -12.56 -10.60
CA ASN A 155 22.40 -12.53 -11.26
C ASN A 155 22.61 -11.22 -12.00
N LYS A 156 21.53 -10.58 -12.48
CA LYS A 156 21.56 -9.28 -13.15
C LYS A 156 21.60 -8.12 -12.19
N VAL A 157 21.20 -8.29 -10.92
CA VAL A 157 21.03 -7.21 -9.95
C VAL A 157 22.25 -7.11 -9.03
N LYS A 158 22.82 -5.90 -8.90
CA LYS A 158 23.84 -5.56 -7.90
C LYS A 158 23.19 -5.20 -6.57
N LYS A 159 22.51 -4.04 -6.52
CA LYS A 159 21.73 -3.55 -5.37
C LYS A 159 20.28 -3.33 -5.77
N ILE A 160 19.41 -3.27 -4.76
CA ILE A 160 18.00 -2.99 -4.91
C ILE A 160 17.65 -1.69 -4.20
N HIS A 161 16.89 -0.86 -4.87
CA HIS A 161 16.39 0.42 -4.36
C HIS A 161 14.87 0.41 -4.46
N PHE A 162 14.21 1.12 -3.57
CA PHE A 162 12.75 1.24 -3.61
C PHE A 162 12.35 2.69 -3.87
N TYR A 163 11.32 2.86 -4.68
CA TYR A 163 10.65 4.12 -4.90
C TYR A 163 9.16 3.96 -4.62
N GLY A 164 8.62 4.75 -3.70
CA GLY A 164 7.20 4.66 -3.33
C GLY A 164 6.52 6.01 -3.29
N HIS A 165 5.35 6.11 -3.96
CA HIS A 165 4.49 7.29 -3.90
C HIS A 165 3.27 7.03 -3.03
N SER A 166 2.93 7.96 -2.13
CA SER A 166 1.73 7.91 -1.31
C SER A 166 1.60 6.56 -0.57
N LEU A 167 0.57 5.77 -0.83
CA LEU A 167 0.39 4.41 -0.32
C LEU A 167 1.57 3.48 -0.69
N GLY A 168 2.15 3.63 -1.90
CA GLY A 168 3.36 2.90 -2.29
C GLY A 168 4.54 3.22 -1.37
N GLY A 169 4.65 4.46 -0.90
CA GLY A 169 5.61 4.85 0.13
C GLY A 169 5.39 4.13 1.46
N PHE A 170 4.13 3.98 1.88
CA PHE A 170 3.76 3.21 3.06
C PHE A 170 4.15 1.73 2.95
N ILE A 171 3.92 1.12 1.78
CA ILE A 171 4.37 -0.25 1.49
C ILE A 171 5.90 -0.36 1.58
N CYS A 172 6.63 0.57 0.95
CA CYS A 172 8.09 0.59 0.98
C CYS A 172 8.65 0.76 2.40
N LEU A 173 8.03 1.62 3.22
CA LEU A 173 8.37 1.79 4.64
C LEU A 173 8.08 0.51 5.43
N GLY A 174 6.91 -0.12 5.22
CA GLY A 174 6.56 -1.36 5.89
C GLY A 174 7.55 -2.49 5.64
N LEU A 175 8.12 -2.58 4.44
CA LEU A 175 9.17 -3.56 4.13
C LEU A 175 10.46 -3.32 4.92
N GLN A 176 10.69 -2.12 5.47
CA GLN A 176 11.87 -1.83 6.30
C GLN A 176 11.77 -2.47 7.69
N ASN A 177 10.57 -2.86 8.13
CA ASN A 177 10.40 -3.54 9.41
C ASN A 177 11.22 -4.83 9.46
N GLU A 178 11.84 -5.11 10.61
CA GLU A 178 12.74 -6.27 10.80
C GLU A 178 12.04 -7.62 10.65
N ARG A 179 10.72 -7.66 10.89
CA ARG A 179 9.90 -8.87 10.69
C ARG A 179 9.82 -9.35 9.23
N HIS A 180 10.18 -8.49 8.27
CA HIS A 180 10.23 -8.85 6.85
C HIS A 180 11.66 -9.16 6.46
N ASP A 181 11.90 -10.39 6.05
CA ASP A 181 13.15 -10.92 5.55
C ASP A 181 13.10 -11.15 4.04
N GLY A 182 14.26 -11.28 3.43
CA GLY A 182 14.41 -11.58 2.01
C GLY A 182 15.74 -11.09 1.47
N TRP A 183 16.16 -11.67 0.34
CA TRP A 183 17.45 -11.38 -0.31
C TRP A 183 17.66 -9.88 -0.60
N TRP A 184 16.57 -9.11 -0.78
CA TRP A 184 16.63 -7.68 -1.05
C TRP A 184 17.21 -6.88 0.13
N LYS A 185 17.03 -7.32 1.38
CA LYS A 185 17.58 -6.63 2.55
C LYS A 185 19.10 -6.58 2.56
N GLU A 186 19.75 -7.68 2.20
CA GLU A 186 21.22 -7.77 2.14
C GLU A 186 21.80 -6.90 1.02
N ARG A 187 20.99 -6.62 -0.02
CA ARG A 187 21.40 -5.84 -1.18
C ARG A 187 20.71 -4.47 -1.27
N GLN A 188 20.01 -4.06 -0.24
CA GLN A 188 19.31 -2.78 -0.25
C GLN A 188 20.29 -1.62 -0.30
N GLY A 189 20.07 -0.69 -1.24
CA GLY A 189 20.90 0.50 -1.44
C GLY A 189 20.26 1.75 -0.84
N THR A 190 19.16 2.23 -1.41
CA THR A 190 18.48 3.47 -0.98
C THR A 190 16.97 3.31 -0.99
N LEU A 191 16.28 4.22 -0.32
CA LEU A 191 14.84 4.40 -0.39
C LEU A 191 14.51 5.79 -0.92
N MET A 192 13.54 5.90 -1.83
CA MET A 192 13.04 7.15 -2.37
C MET A 192 11.53 7.22 -2.14
N LEU A 193 11.07 8.29 -1.55
CA LEU A 193 9.68 8.48 -1.15
C LEU A 193 9.13 9.78 -1.76
N GLU A 194 8.01 9.69 -2.47
CA GLU A 194 7.28 10.83 -3.02
C GLU A 194 5.94 10.96 -2.30
N SER A 195 5.75 12.04 -1.54
CA SER A 195 4.55 12.32 -0.73
C SER A 195 4.02 11.07 -0.02
N PRO A 196 4.84 10.37 0.78
CA PRO A 196 4.49 9.07 1.31
C PRO A 196 3.42 9.18 2.40
N MET A 197 2.54 8.20 2.47
CA MET A 197 1.80 7.91 3.68
C MET A 197 2.77 7.28 4.71
N THR A 198 2.75 7.73 5.96
CA THR A 198 3.63 7.23 7.05
C THR A 198 2.85 6.70 8.24
N ALA A 199 1.54 6.95 8.28
CA ALA A 199 0.63 6.51 9.32
C ALA A 199 -0.76 6.23 8.74
N TYR A 200 -1.39 5.16 9.20
CA TYR A 200 -2.76 4.81 8.76
C TYR A 200 -3.84 5.50 9.59
N ARG A 201 -3.56 5.78 10.87
CA ARG A 201 -4.53 6.36 11.81
C ARG A 201 -5.12 7.70 11.34
N PRO A 202 -4.34 8.71 10.90
CA PRO A 202 -4.91 9.97 10.45
C PRO A 202 -5.88 9.80 9.27
N ILE A 203 -5.56 8.92 8.33
CA ILE A 203 -6.42 8.62 7.17
C ILE A 203 -7.74 8.00 7.63
N PHE A 204 -7.67 7.06 8.57
CA PHE A 204 -8.86 6.42 9.13
C PHE A 204 -9.75 7.43 9.89
N GLU A 205 -9.16 8.31 10.68
CA GLU A 205 -9.87 9.34 11.43
C GLU A 205 -10.54 10.36 10.51
N GLU A 206 -9.86 10.81 9.46
CA GLU A 206 -10.40 11.70 8.45
C GLU A 206 -11.61 11.09 7.72
N LEU A 207 -11.48 9.85 7.23
CA LEU A 207 -12.57 9.12 6.58
C LEU A 207 -13.76 8.87 7.51
N SER A 208 -13.50 8.78 8.81
CA SER A 208 -14.50 8.52 9.85
C SER A 208 -15.05 9.80 10.52
N SER A 209 -14.62 10.98 10.08
CA SER A 209 -14.90 12.27 10.74
C SER A 209 -16.38 12.56 10.97
N LYS A 210 -17.25 12.14 10.03
CA LYS A 210 -18.72 12.27 10.13
C LYS A 210 -19.34 11.42 11.25
N PHE A 211 -18.61 10.43 11.78
CA PHE A 211 -19.03 9.50 12.82
C PHE A 211 -18.12 9.58 14.04
N SER A 212 -17.59 10.76 14.36
CA SER A 212 -16.60 10.97 15.41
C SER A 212 -16.98 10.40 16.78
N PHE A 213 -18.29 10.42 17.14
CA PHE A 213 -18.79 9.85 18.38
C PHE A 213 -18.64 8.31 18.45
N MET A 214 -18.56 7.61 17.33
CA MET A 214 -18.34 6.16 17.26
C MET A 214 -16.85 5.80 17.03
N LEU A 215 -15.98 6.77 16.85
CA LEU A 215 -14.58 6.55 16.47
C LEU A 215 -13.85 5.52 17.36
N PRO A 216 -14.00 5.50 18.71
CA PRO A 216 -13.33 4.50 19.55
C PRO A 216 -13.75 3.05 19.22
N TRP A 217 -15.04 2.83 18.98
CA TRP A 217 -15.55 1.49 18.58
C TRP A 217 -15.11 1.13 17.16
N MET A 218 -15.18 2.07 16.23
CA MET A 218 -14.74 1.88 14.85
C MET A 218 -13.25 1.51 14.79
N LYS A 219 -12.39 2.18 15.54
CA LYS A 219 -10.98 1.85 15.70
C LYS A 219 -10.77 0.42 16.22
N LYS A 220 -11.50 0.04 17.28
CA LYS A 220 -11.43 -1.31 17.84
C LYS A 220 -11.87 -2.37 16.82
N TRP A 221 -12.93 -2.11 16.08
CA TRP A 221 -13.44 -3.02 15.05
C TRP A 221 -12.47 -3.16 13.88
N ALA A 222 -11.88 -2.06 13.44
CA ALA A 222 -10.88 -2.05 12.36
C ALA A 222 -9.66 -2.89 12.74
N ILE A 223 -9.05 -2.64 13.89
CA ILE A 223 -7.87 -3.40 14.38
C ILE A 223 -8.21 -4.89 14.53
N ASN A 224 -9.37 -5.24 15.08
CA ASN A 224 -9.80 -6.64 15.18
C ASN A 224 -10.00 -7.27 13.79
N GLY A 225 -10.45 -6.51 12.80
CA GLY A 225 -10.54 -6.95 11.42
C GLY A 225 -9.15 -7.22 10.82
N PHE A 226 -8.20 -6.31 11.02
CA PHE A 226 -6.80 -6.51 10.58
C PHE A 226 -6.19 -7.77 11.20
N ARG A 227 -6.34 -7.99 12.52
CA ARG A 227 -5.85 -9.19 13.21
C ARG A 227 -6.44 -10.49 12.65
N LYS A 228 -7.71 -10.49 12.25
CA LYS A 228 -8.35 -11.64 11.59
C LYS A 228 -7.77 -11.90 10.20
N ILE A 229 -7.49 -10.84 9.43
CA ILE A 229 -6.89 -10.96 8.10
C ILE A 229 -5.44 -11.41 8.21
N HIS A 230 -4.71 -10.90 9.20
CA HIS A 230 -3.28 -11.11 9.47
C HIS A 230 -3.07 -11.82 10.80
N PRO A 231 -3.35 -13.13 10.89
CA PRO A 231 -3.18 -13.90 12.12
C PRO A 231 -1.73 -14.00 12.59
N GLU A 232 -0.77 -13.70 11.73
CA GLU A 232 0.65 -13.56 12.06
C GLU A 232 0.99 -12.32 12.92
N THR A 233 0.03 -11.39 13.08
CA THR A 233 0.17 -10.18 13.92
C THR A 233 -1.00 -10.06 14.90
N PRO A 234 -1.14 -11.00 15.87
CA PRO A 234 -2.31 -11.06 16.75
C PRO A 234 -2.41 -9.87 17.70
N GLU A 235 -1.29 -9.23 18.01
CA GLU A 235 -1.19 -8.10 18.94
C GLU A 235 -1.18 -6.74 18.24
N LEU A 236 -1.44 -6.70 16.91
CA LEU A 236 -1.42 -5.47 16.12
C LEU A 236 -2.23 -4.34 16.80
N THR A 237 -1.61 -3.18 16.93
CA THR A 237 -2.20 -1.96 17.46
C THR A 237 -2.24 -0.84 16.40
N TRP A 238 -2.74 0.33 16.74
CA TRP A 238 -2.71 1.49 15.83
C TRP A 238 -1.32 2.06 15.68
N GLU A 239 -0.48 1.95 16.70
CA GLU A 239 0.92 2.36 16.69
C GLU A 239 1.74 1.52 15.72
N ASP A 240 1.42 0.22 15.59
CA ASP A 240 2.13 -0.70 14.68
C ASP A 240 1.89 -0.38 13.20
N VAL A 241 0.89 0.43 12.85
CA VAL A 241 0.60 0.89 11.49
C VAL A 241 1.02 2.35 11.26
N GLU A 242 1.95 2.84 12.07
CA GLU A 242 2.58 4.15 11.99
C GLU A 242 4.10 4.04 12.10
N VAL A 243 4.84 4.92 11.43
CA VAL A 243 6.28 5.10 11.64
C VAL A 243 6.52 5.54 13.10
N PRO A 244 7.52 5.00 13.83
CA PRO A 244 8.55 4.06 13.35
C PRO A 244 8.17 2.58 13.39
N LEU A 245 7.13 2.18 14.12
CA LEU A 245 6.80 0.76 14.35
C LEU A 245 6.36 0.04 13.07
N TRP A 246 5.71 0.76 12.14
CA TRP A 246 5.37 0.20 10.83
C TRP A 246 6.61 -0.21 10.04
N GLY A 247 7.65 0.59 10.10
CA GLY A 247 8.95 0.36 9.49
C GLY A 247 9.76 1.65 9.41
N LEU A 248 11.05 1.56 9.68
CA LEU A 248 11.98 2.67 9.64
C LEU A 248 13.18 2.30 8.75
N PRO A 249 13.52 3.11 7.72
CA PRO A 249 14.61 2.81 6.83
C PRO A 249 15.97 2.90 7.57
N LYS A 250 16.83 1.91 7.29
CA LYS A 250 18.23 1.87 7.74
C LYS A 250 19.21 2.24 6.62
N VAL A 251 18.69 2.72 5.50
CA VAL A 251 19.45 3.12 4.31
C VAL A 251 19.20 4.59 4.01
N PRO A 252 20.12 5.26 3.27
CA PRO A 252 19.91 6.63 2.84
C PRO A 252 18.55 6.80 2.14
N THR A 253 17.78 7.78 2.60
CA THR A 253 16.39 7.97 2.16
C THR A 253 16.18 9.37 1.58
N LEU A 254 15.78 9.45 0.31
CA LEU A 254 15.30 10.67 -0.34
C LEU A 254 13.82 10.85 -0.04
N LEU A 255 13.43 12.00 0.48
CA LEU A 255 12.02 12.35 0.72
C LEU A 255 11.64 13.58 -0.09
N LEU A 256 10.75 13.39 -1.05
CA LEU A 256 10.19 14.44 -1.90
C LEU A 256 8.73 14.66 -1.50
N GLN A 257 8.41 15.83 -0.96
CA GLN A 257 7.06 16.13 -0.49
C GLN A 257 6.47 17.33 -1.23
N ALA A 258 5.25 17.20 -1.70
CA ALA A 258 4.47 18.33 -2.17
C ALA A 258 4.28 19.32 -1.01
N GLU A 259 4.69 20.59 -1.17
CA GLU A 259 4.57 21.59 -0.12
C GLU A 259 3.10 21.81 0.27
N ASN A 260 2.21 21.85 -0.72
CA ASN A 260 0.77 21.98 -0.55
C ASN A 260 0.06 20.66 -0.82
N ASP A 261 0.39 19.62 -0.05
CA ASP A 261 -0.26 18.31 -0.17
C ASP A 261 -1.69 18.38 0.40
N ASN A 262 -2.67 18.38 -0.49
CA ASN A 262 -4.10 18.46 -0.15
C ASN A 262 -4.76 17.10 0.13
N ARG A 263 -3.98 16.00 0.08
CA ARG A 263 -4.47 14.64 0.33
C ARG A 263 -4.02 14.08 1.66
N LEU A 264 -2.74 14.19 1.95
CA LEU A 264 -2.12 13.66 3.17
C LEU A 264 -1.72 14.77 4.15
N GLY A 265 -1.64 16.01 3.68
CA GLY A 265 -1.18 17.13 4.50
C GLY A 265 0.28 17.01 4.91
N ARG A 266 0.65 17.80 5.89
CA ARG A 266 2.02 17.91 6.38
C ARG A 266 2.40 16.83 7.40
N TYR A 267 1.43 16.25 8.09
CA TYR A 267 1.65 15.31 9.19
C TYR A 267 2.60 14.16 8.81
N HIS A 268 2.40 13.55 7.65
CA HIS A 268 3.18 12.40 7.20
C HIS A 268 4.65 12.74 6.94
N TYR A 269 4.92 13.91 6.41
CA TYR A 269 6.27 14.43 6.20
C TYR A 269 6.95 14.70 7.54
N ASP A 270 6.29 15.44 8.44
CA ASP A 270 6.84 15.84 9.73
C ASP A 270 7.11 14.62 10.62
N LEU A 271 6.24 13.59 10.58
CA LEU A 271 6.45 12.34 11.30
C LEU A 271 7.73 11.62 10.87
N LEU A 272 8.04 11.60 9.57
CA LEU A 272 9.25 10.97 9.06
C LEU A 272 10.49 11.83 9.35
N CYS A 273 10.39 13.16 9.23
CA CYS A 273 11.47 14.09 9.54
C CYS A 273 11.85 14.08 11.03
N ALA A 274 10.95 13.67 11.91
CA ALA A 274 11.20 13.54 13.35
C ALA A 274 11.99 12.28 13.73
N GLN A 275 12.27 11.38 12.77
CA GLN A 275 12.98 10.12 13.03
C GLN A 275 14.51 10.32 12.88
N GLU A 276 15.27 9.58 13.68
CA GLU A 276 16.75 9.56 13.62
C GLU A 276 17.22 8.60 12.51
N ILE A 277 17.16 9.05 11.25
CA ILE A 277 17.56 8.30 10.05
C ILE A 277 18.37 9.19 9.11
N GLU A 278 19.13 8.60 8.18
CA GLU A 278 19.77 9.35 7.09
C GLU A 278 18.69 9.77 6.07
N LEU A 279 18.04 10.91 6.35
CA LEU A 279 16.96 11.47 5.56
C LEU A 279 17.43 12.72 4.80
N HIS A 280 17.07 12.78 3.52
CA HIS A 280 17.31 13.92 2.62
C HIS A 280 15.95 14.50 2.19
N PRO A 281 15.34 15.39 3.01
CA PRO A 281 14.00 15.90 2.78
C PRO A 281 14.01 17.11 1.85
N HIS A 282 13.04 17.14 0.92
CA HIS A 282 12.78 18.25 0.01
C HIS A 282 11.29 18.56 -0.01
N LEU A 283 10.96 19.85 0.13
CA LEU A 283 9.60 20.38 -0.11
C LEU A 283 9.56 21.02 -1.48
N LEU A 284 8.65 20.56 -2.33
CA LEU A 284 8.55 20.96 -3.72
C LEU A 284 7.27 21.77 -3.93
N GLN A 285 7.40 23.02 -4.38
CA GLN A 285 6.26 23.91 -4.63
C GLN A 285 5.49 23.49 -5.89
N THR A 286 6.19 22.94 -6.87
CA THR A 286 5.61 22.53 -8.15
C THR A 286 4.97 21.15 -8.11
N LEU A 287 5.23 20.37 -7.05
CA LEU A 287 4.67 19.04 -6.88
C LEU A 287 3.27 19.11 -6.30
N THR A 288 2.37 18.30 -6.81
CA THR A 288 1.05 18.02 -6.20
C THR A 288 0.98 16.55 -5.80
N HIS A 289 0.01 16.16 -4.96
CA HIS A 289 -0.04 14.77 -4.50
C HIS A 289 -0.29 13.76 -5.62
N SER A 290 -1.15 14.07 -6.60
CA SER A 290 -1.71 13.01 -7.48
C SER A 290 -1.65 13.27 -8.98
N THR A 291 -1.39 14.47 -9.46
CA THR A 291 -1.62 14.85 -10.87
C THR A 291 -0.37 14.97 -11.71
N ASN A 292 0.81 14.85 -11.13
CA ASN A 292 2.07 15.05 -11.82
C ASN A 292 2.63 13.74 -12.40
N ARG A 293 2.27 13.41 -13.63
CA ARG A 293 2.99 12.36 -14.37
C ARG A 293 4.45 12.81 -14.60
N ILE A 294 4.63 14.03 -15.07
CA ILE A 294 5.94 14.68 -15.27
C ILE A 294 6.05 15.87 -14.31
N ASN A 295 7.15 15.99 -13.60
CA ASN A 295 7.49 17.15 -12.78
C ASN A 295 9.01 17.38 -12.81
N GLN A 296 9.44 18.45 -13.43
CA GLN A 296 10.84 18.73 -13.67
C GLN A 296 11.66 18.86 -12.39
N GLU A 297 11.13 19.52 -11.35
CA GLU A 297 11.84 19.72 -10.08
C GLU A 297 12.09 18.38 -9.36
N ARG A 298 11.06 17.53 -9.29
CA ARG A 298 11.16 16.15 -8.77
C ARG A 298 12.16 15.32 -9.57
N ASP A 299 12.05 15.34 -10.89
CA ASP A 299 12.84 14.51 -11.79
C ASP A 299 14.32 14.86 -11.71
N LEU A 300 14.67 16.15 -11.60
CA LEU A 300 16.04 16.61 -11.39
C LEU A 300 16.63 16.13 -10.04
N LEU A 301 15.84 16.14 -8.98
CA LEU A 301 16.28 15.64 -7.67
C LEU A 301 16.49 14.13 -7.70
N ILE A 302 15.60 13.38 -8.36
CA ILE A 302 15.78 11.94 -8.56
C ILE A 302 17.04 11.65 -9.40
N GLU A 303 17.24 12.36 -10.50
CA GLU A 303 18.44 12.19 -11.35
C GLU A 303 19.72 12.43 -10.55
N LYS A 304 19.77 13.52 -9.78
CA LYS A 304 20.90 13.84 -8.90
C LYS A 304 21.14 12.70 -7.91
N TRP A 305 20.09 12.26 -7.22
CA TRP A 305 20.16 11.17 -6.26
C TRP A 305 20.68 9.87 -6.86
N VAL A 306 20.18 9.50 -8.04
CA VAL A 306 20.60 8.29 -8.75
C VAL A 306 22.07 8.36 -9.12
N LYS A 307 22.54 9.51 -9.66
CA LYS A 307 23.95 9.70 -10.03
C LYS A 307 24.91 9.69 -8.84
N GLU A 308 24.48 10.18 -7.68
CA GLU A 308 25.33 10.27 -6.49
C GLU A 308 25.32 9.01 -5.62
N ARG A 309 24.23 8.23 -5.63
CA ARG A 309 24.02 7.15 -4.67
C ARG A 309 23.78 5.77 -5.28
N ILE A 310 23.51 5.68 -6.58
CA ILE A 310 23.14 4.43 -7.25
C ILE A 310 24.17 4.07 -8.34
N LEU A 311 24.59 5.03 -9.17
CA LEU A 311 25.57 4.81 -10.25
C LEU A 311 26.99 5.07 -9.80
#